data_4abce65aeac516e3b648e5f5276f5a38
#
_entry.id   4abce65aeac516e3b648e5f5276f5a38
#
_cell.length_a   1.000
_cell.length_b   1.000
_cell.length_c   1.000
_cell.angle_alpha   90.00
_cell.angle_beta   90.00
_cell.angle_gamma   90.00
#
_symmetry.space_group_name_H-M   'P 1'
#
loop_
_entity.id
_entity.type
_entity.pdbx_description
1 polymer ?
#
loop_
_entity_poly.entity_id
_entity_poly.type
_entity_poly.pdbx_seq_one_letter_code
_entity_poly.pdbx_strand_id
1 'polypeptide(L)'
;MSEQALVDAAKAPILAYNEKDWEAVNRAIASDLAYDEVGTQRNLRGAADVIAAWKGWAAAFPDSKATFEAAHVSGNTVILEVTWRGTQSGLLQTPAGDIPATGKKIEMRACQVVDIADGKARGIRQYFDMATMMTQLGVNAVGA
;
A
#
# COMPACT_ATOMS: atom_id res chain seq x y z
N MET A 1 -13.18 -0.35 20.76
CA MET A 1 -12.60 0.90 20.21
C MET A 1 -13.71 1.75 19.58
N SER A 2 -13.61 3.06 19.69
CA SER A 2 -14.49 3.96 18.96
C SER A 2 -14.23 3.85 17.45
N GLU A 3 -15.18 4.30 16.63
CA GLU A 3 -14.96 4.34 15.18
C GLU A 3 -13.75 5.19 14.83
N GLN A 4 -13.58 6.33 15.49
CA GLN A 4 -12.40 7.18 15.23
C GLN A 4 -11.09 6.46 15.58
N ALA A 5 -11.05 5.72 16.68
CA ALA A 5 -9.86 4.95 17.04
C ALA A 5 -9.55 3.86 16.02
N LEU A 6 -10.60 3.21 15.49
CA LEU A 6 -10.42 2.21 14.42
C LEU A 6 -9.87 2.86 13.15
N VAL A 7 -10.41 4.00 12.75
CA VAL A 7 -9.95 4.75 11.58
C VAL A 7 -8.48 5.17 11.77
N ASP A 8 -8.13 5.69 12.94
CA ASP A 8 -6.75 6.09 13.23
C ASP A 8 -5.81 4.90 13.16
N ALA A 9 -6.20 3.75 13.70
CA ALA A 9 -5.39 2.53 13.63
C ALA A 9 -5.21 2.04 12.18
N ALA A 10 -6.25 2.15 11.36
CA ALA A 10 -6.19 1.76 9.96
C ALA A 10 -5.32 2.70 9.13
N LYS A 11 -5.31 3.98 9.44
CA LYS A 11 -4.49 4.99 8.75
C LYS A 11 -3.02 4.92 9.16
N ALA A 12 -2.72 4.43 10.36
CA ALA A 12 -1.39 4.50 10.94
C ALA A 12 -0.30 3.87 10.04
N PRO A 13 -0.49 2.70 9.43
CA PRO A 13 0.53 2.15 8.53
C PRO A 13 0.83 3.04 7.33
N ILE A 14 -0.21 3.65 6.74
CA ILE A 14 -0.04 4.53 5.59
C ILE A 14 0.66 5.83 5.99
N LEU A 15 0.27 6.43 7.11
CA LEU A 15 0.92 7.65 7.60
C LEU A 15 2.40 7.40 7.88
N ALA A 16 2.73 6.27 8.48
CA ALA A 16 4.12 5.88 8.71
C ALA A 16 4.88 5.63 7.40
N TYR A 17 4.25 4.97 6.44
CA TYR A 17 4.83 4.78 5.10
C TYR A 17 5.10 6.11 4.41
N ASN A 18 4.18 7.06 4.52
CA ASN A 18 4.34 8.38 3.91
C ASN A 18 5.64 9.06 4.39
N GLU A 19 6.01 8.84 5.64
CA GLU A 19 7.26 9.36 6.24
C GLU A 19 8.45 8.42 6.02
N LYS A 20 8.23 7.24 5.45
CA LYS A 20 9.23 6.17 5.33
C LYS A 20 9.83 5.79 6.69
N ASP A 21 9.01 5.90 7.72
CA ASP A 21 9.35 5.52 9.10
C ASP A 21 8.99 4.06 9.32
N TRP A 22 9.93 3.18 9.03
CA TRP A 22 9.68 1.74 9.04
C TRP A 22 9.47 1.17 10.44
N GLU A 23 10.03 1.80 11.46
CA GLU A 23 9.75 1.41 12.84
C GLU A 23 8.31 1.72 13.22
N ALA A 24 7.80 2.89 12.80
CA ALA A 24 6.40 3.25 13.01
C ALA A 24 5.47 2.33 12.22
N VAL A 25 5.83 1.96 11.01
CA VAL A 25 5.08 0.94 10.23
C VAL A 25 4.99 -0.35 11.03
N ASN A 26 6.12 -0.82 11.55
CA ASN A 26 6.14 -2.08 12.31
C ASN A 26 5.26 -2.02 13.56
N ARG A 27 5.19 -0.88 14.22
CA ARG A 27 4.31 -0.71 15.39
C ARG A 27 2.83 -0.68 15.04
N ALA A 28 2.50 -0.26 13.81
CA ALA A 28 1.11 -0.09 13.38
C ALA A 28 0.48 -1.38 12.84
N ILE A 29 1.28 -2.38 12.53
CA ILE A 29 0.82 -3.65 11.97
C ILE A 29 1.07 -4.80 12.94
N ALA A 30 0.19 -5.81 12.89
CA ALA A 30 0.36 -7.01 13.68
C ALA A 30 1.56 -7.83 13.16
N SER A 31 2.25 -8.54 14.06
CA SER A 31 3.39 -9.37 13.68
C SER A 31 3.02 -10.45 12.67
N ASP A 32 1.78 -10.91 12.70
CA ASP A 32 1.23 -11.92 11.79
C ASP A 32 0.33 -11.33 10.71
N LEU A 33 0.53 -10.06 10.35
CA LEU A 33 -0.27 -9.36 9.34
C LEU A 33 -0.43 -10.21 8.07
N ALA A 34 -1.66 -10.33 7.62
CA ALA A 34 -1.98 -10.91 6.30
C ALA A 34 -2.19 -9.75 5.32
N TYR A 35 -1.37 -9.68 4.31
CA TYR A 35 -1.41 -8.61 3.31
C TYR A 35 -1.71 -9.18 1.93
N ASP A 36 -2.78 -8.68 1.32
CA ASP A 36 -3.21 -9.05 -0.02
C ASP A 36 -3.10 -7.82 -0.92
N GLU A 37 -2.11 -7.83 -1.81
CA GLU A 37 -1.89 -6.78 -2.79
C GLU A 37 -2.56 -7.21 -4.09
N VAL A 38 -3.83 -6.84 -4.25
CA VAL A 38 -4.69 -7.38 -5.30
C VAL A 38 -4.18 -6.99 -6.68
N GLY A 39 -3.71 -5.76 -6.86
CA GLY A 39 -3.23 -5.28 -8.15
C GLY A 39 -2.07 -6.10 -8.72
N THR A 40 -1.18 -6.60 -7.87
CA THR A 40 -0.04 -7.44 -8.28
C THR A 40 -0.28 -8.91 -8.04
N GLN A 41 -1.42 -9.28 -7.42
CA GLN A 41 -1.77 -10.64 -7.01
C GLN A 41 -0.73 -11.25 -6.06
N ARG A 42 -0.17 -10.41 -5.18
CA ARG A 42 0.83 -10.84 -4.22
C ARG A 42 0.20 -10.97 -2.83
N ASN A 43 0.36 -12.15 -2.23
CA ASN A 43 -0.10 -12.44 -0.88
C ASN A 43 1.10 -12.65 0.01
N LEU A 44 1.19 -11.89 1.09
CA LEU A 44 2.29 -11.96 2.05
C LEU A 44 1.73 -12.13 3.46
N ARG A 45 2.49 -12.79 4.31
CA ARG A 45 2.14 -12.95 5.70
C ARG A 45 3.34 -12.65 6.58
N GLY A 46 3.09 -11.91 7.66
CA GLY A 46 4.11 -11.51 8.60
C GLY A 46 4.65 -10.13 8.34
N ALA A 47 4.88 -9.37 9.41
CA ALA A 47 5.29 -7.98 9.33
C ALA A 47 6.60 -7.78 8.53
N ALA A 48 7.57 -8.67 8.71
CA ALA A 48 8.88 -8.53 8.06
C ALA A 48 8.76 -8.59 6.53
N ASP A 49 8.02 -9.57 6.00
CA ASP A 49 7.85 -9.74 4.56
C ASP A 49 7.03 -8.60 3.95
N VAL A 50 6.01 -8.15 4.66
CA VAL A 50 5.17 -7.04 4.21
C VAL A 50 5.98 -5.74 4.16
N ILE A 51 6.75 -5.45 5.20
CA ILE A 51 7.61 -4.26 5.23
C ILE A 51 8.65 -4.32 4.09
N ALA A 52 9.24 -5.49 3.83
CA ALA A 52 10.17 -5.65 2.72
C ALA A 52 9.52 -5.30 1.38
N ALA A 53 8.27 -5.73 1.16
CA ALA A 53 7.52 -5.39 -0.05
C ALA A 53 7.24 -3.89 -0.14
N TRP A 54 6.86 -3.26 0.97
CA TRP A 54 6.59 -1.82 1.00
C TRP A 54 7.87 -1.00 0.79
N LYS A 55 9.00 -1.46 1.30
CA LYS A 55 10.30 -0.85 1.00
C LYS A 55 10.64 -0.94 -0.50
N GLY A 56 10.22 -2.02 -1.15
CA GLY A 56 10.35 -2.16 -2.60
C GLY A 56 9.57 -1.09 -3.36
N TRP A 57 8.33 -0.82 -2.95
CA TRP A 57 7.55 0.28 -3.52
C TRP A 57 8.22 1.63 -3.26
N ALA A 58 8.73 1.85 -2.05
CA ALA A 58 9.42 3.09 -1.70
C ALA A 58 10.73 3.26 -2.47
N ALA A 59 11.44 2.18 -2.79
CA ALA A 59 12.64 2.23 -3.62
C ALA A 59 12.31 2.62 -5.07
N ALA A 60 11.20 2.10 -5.60
CA ALA A 60 10.75 2.44 -6.96
C ALA A 60 10.20 3.87 -7.02
N PHE A 61 9.46 4.28 -6.00
CA PHE A 61 8.81 5.59 -5.90
C PHE A 61 9.20 6.25 -4.56
N PRO A 62 10.42 6.79 -4.44
CA PRO A 62 10.90 7.33 -3.15
C PRO A 62 10.04 8.45 -2.58
N ASP A 63 9.36 9.20 -3.43
CA ASP A 63 8.47 10.30 -3.04
C ASP A 63 7.01 9.85 -2.89
N SER A 64 6.73 8.55 -2.94
CA SER A 64 5.34 8.08 -2.90
C SER A 64 4.67 8.41 -1.57
N LYS A 65 3.47 8.96 -1.67
CA LYS A 65 2.61 9.28 -0.54
C LYS A 65 1.17 9.03 -0.91
N ALA A 66 0.38 8.62 0.07
CA ALA A 66 -1.05 8.51 -0.08
C ALA A 66 -1.75 9.66 0.62
N THR A 67 -2.81 10.17 0.00
CA THR A 67 -3.78 11.06 0.63
C THR A 67 -5.08 10.30 0.83
N PHE A 68 -5.76 10.58 1.96
CA PHE A 68 -7.02 9.92 2.28
C PHE A 68 -8.18 10.70 1.67
N GLU A 69 -9.02 10.00 0.91
CA GLU A 69 -10.22 10.57 0.31
C GLU A 69 -11.46 10.31 1.17
N ALA A 70 -11.56 9.11 1.76
CA ALA A 70 -12.67 8.72 2.61
C ALA A 70 -12.30 7.55 3.50
N ALA A 71 -13.04 7.39 4.60
CA ALA A 71 -12.92 6.25 5.51
C ALA A 71 -14.31 5.77 5.90
N HIS A 72 -14.50 4.46 5.88
CA HIS A 72 -15.77 3.82 6.24
C HIS A 72 -15.49 2.70 7.24
N VAL A 73 -16.38 2.53 8.21
CA VAL A 73 -16.21 1.54 9.27
C VAL A 73 -17.35 0.54 9.24
N SER A 74 -17.02 -0.73 9.33
CA SER A 74 -17.98 -1.81 9.49
C SER A 74 -17.41 -2.81 10.48
N GLY A 75 -17.97 -2.86 11.69
CA GLY A 75 -17.41 -3.70 12.77
C GLY A 75 -15.98 -3.27 13.11
N ASN A 76 -15.04 -4.19 13.03
CA ASN A 76 -13.62 -3.92 13.24
C ASN A 76 -12.86 -3.76 11.91
N THR A 77 -13.57 -3.57 10.81
CA THR A 77 -13.00 -3.38 9.48
C THR A 77 -13.15 -1.92 9.07
N VAL A 78 -12.07 -1.34 8.58
CA VAL A 78 -12.04 0.03 8.06
C VAL A 78 -11.72 -0.02 6.59
N ILE A 79 -12.51 0.68 5.79
CA ILE A 79 -12.26 0.83 4.35
C ILE A 79 -11.71 2.23 4.12
N LEU A 80 -10.51 2.31 3.57
CA LEU A 80 -9.85 3.58 3.25
C LEU A 80 -9.80 3.77 1.74
N GLU A 81 -10.37 4.87 1.26
CA GLU A 81 -10.18 5.29 -0.12
C GLU A 81 -9.03 6.27 -0.14
N VAL A 82 -8.01 5.99 -0.95
CA VAL A 82 -6.78 6.78 -0.97
C VAL A 82 -6.37 7.10 -2.41
N THR A 83 -5.52 8.11 -2.56
CA THR A 83 -4.84 8.40 -3.81
C THR A 83 -3.35 8.36 -3.56
N TRP A 84 -2.67 7.48 -4.28
CA TRP A 84 -1.22 7.36 -4.28
C TRP A 84 -0.61 8.25 -5.36
N ARG A 85 0.41 9.00 -5.00
CA ARG A 85 1.18 9.82 -5.94
C ARG A 85 2.66 9.58 -5.73
N GLY A 86 3.41 9.50 -6.81
CA GLY A 86 4.84 9.33 -6.73
C GLY A 86 5.49 9.35 -8.11
N THR A 87 6.82 9.39 -8.12
CA THR A 87 7.64 9.40 -9.34
C THR A 87 8.49 8.14 -9.35
N GLN A 88 8.44 7.39 -10.45
CA GLN A 88 9.23 6.16 -10.58
C GLN A 88 10.67 6.51 -10.96
N SER A 89 11.49 6.77 -9.97
CA SER A 89 12.91 7.05 -10.15
C SER A 89 13.80 5.84 -9.87
N GLY A 90 13.22 4.72 -9.42
CA GLY A 90 13.93 3.47 -9.15
C GLY A 90 13.30 2.28 -9.84
N LEU A 91 14.01 1.15 -9.82
CA LEU A 91 13.51 -0.11 -10.37
C LEU A 91 12.26 -0.55 -9.62
N LEU A 92 11.20 -0.90 -10.35
CA LEU A 92 9.99 -1.49 -9.78
C LEU A 92 10.02 -3.00 -10.01
N GLN A 93 10.14 -3.75 -8.94
CA GLN A 93 10.09 -5.21 -8.97
C GLN A 93 8.64 -5.65 -8.73
N THR A 94 8.10 -6.42 -9.68
CA THR A 94 6.76 -7.01 -9.53
C THR A 94 6.83 -8.52 -9.72
N PRO A 95 5.84 -9.28 -9.23
CA PRO A 95 5.80 -10.71 -9.49
C PRO A 95 5.78 -11.06 -10.99
N ALA A 96 5.30 -10.15 -11.83
CA ALA A 96 5.24 -10.33 -13.28
C ALA A 96 6.53 -9.89 -14.01
N GLY A 97 7.50 -9.33 -13.29
CA GLY A 97 8.77 -8.87 -13.85
C GLY A 97 9.17 -7.49 -13.37
N ASP A 98 10.35 -7.07 -13.74
CA ASP A 98 10.94 -5.80 -13.33
C ASP A 98 10.66 -4.69 -14.35
N ILE A 99 10.36 -3.50 -13.87
CA ILE A 99 10.16 -2.32 -14.70
C ILE A 99 11.27 -1.33 -14.38
N PRO A 100 12.19 -1.07 -15.33
CA PRO A 100 13.24 -0.07 -15.13
C PRO A 100 12.66 1.32 -14.87
N ALA A 101 13.43 2.17 -14.20
CA ALA A 101 13.00 3.53 -13.87
C ALA A 101 12.59 4.30 -15.11
N THR A 102 11.37 4.82 -15.12
CA THR A 102 10.83 5.61 -16.25
C THR A 102 10.95 7.11 -16.02
N GLY A 103 11.13 7.54 -14.76
CA GLY A 103 11.08 8.94 -14.37
C GLY A 103 9.69 9.55 -14.45
N LYS A 104 8.66 8.74 -14.67
CA LYS A 104 7.28 9.21 -14.82
C LYS A 104 6.53 9.20 -13.51
N LYS A 105 5.50 10.04 -13.42
CA LYS A 105 4.66 10.18 -12.24
C LYS A 105 3.43 9.29 -12.35
N ILE A 106 3.00 8.78 -11.20
CA ILE A 106 1.71 8.12 -11.08
C ILE A 106 0.78 8.93 -10.18
N GLU A 107 -0.50 8.85 -10.49
CA GLU A 107 -1.59 9.28 -9.62
C GLU A 107 -2.66 8.21 -9.70
N MET A 108 -2.84 7.46 -8.63
CA MET A 108 -3.64 6.25 -8.68
C MET A 108 -4.56 6.13 -7.48
N ARG A 109 -5.84 5.90 -7.77
CA ARG A 109 -6.83 5.61 -6.72
C ARG A 109 -6.66 4.17 -6.25
N ALA A 110 -6.78 3.99 -4.95
CA ALA A 110 -6.74 2.67 -4.34
C ALA A 110 -7.72 2.59 -3.18
N CYS A 111 -8.08 1.38 -2.83
CA CYS A 111 -8.94 1.09 -1.69
C CYS A 111 -8.23 0.07 -0.81
N GLN A 112 -8.05 0.40 0.46
CA GLN A 112 -7.54 -0.55 1.44
C GLN A 112 -8.68 -0.98 2.36
N VAL A 113 -8.84 -2.29 2.51
CA VAL A 113 -9.76 -2.88 3.49
C VAL A 113 -8.90 -3.42 4.62
N VAL A 114 -9.03 -2.80 5.80
CA VAL A 114 -8.13 -3.03 6.92
C VAL A 114 -8.91 -3.64 8.08
N ASP A 115 -8.54 -4.87 8.47
CA ASP A 115 -9.09 -5.51 9.65
C ASP A 115 -8.23 -5.16 10.86
N ILE A 116 -8.85 -4.62 11.89
CA ILE A 116 -8.17 -4.17 13.11
C ILE A 116 -8.36 -5.19 14.21
N ALA A 117 -7.27 -5.55 14.88
CA ALA A 117 -7.26 -6.37 16.07
C ALA A 117 -6.21 -5.83 17.04
N ASP A 118 -6.58 -5.70 18.31
CA ASP A 118 -5.69 -5.20 19.37
C ASP A 118 -5.02 -3.86 19.02
N GLY A 119 -5.79 -2.98 18.36
CA GLY A 119 -5.32 -1.64 17.98
C GLY A 119 -4.34 -1.59 16.83
N LYS A 120 -4.15 -2.69 16.11
CA LYS A 120 -3.21 -2.78 14.98
C LYS A 120 -3.91 -3.35 13.75
N ALA A 121 -3.35 -3.05 12.58
CA ALA A 121 -3.78 -3.67 11.34
C ALA A 121 -3.32 -5.13 11.33
N ARG A 122 -4.26 -6.05 11.28
CA ARG A 122 -3.99 -7.49 11.24
C ARG A 122 -4.26 -8.11 9.88
N GLY A 123 -5.09 -7.48 9.08
CA GLY A 123 -5.34 -7.86 7.70
C GLY A 123 -5.46 -6.61 6.86
N ILE A 124 -4.83 -6.59 5.70
CA ILE A 124 -4.93 -5.50 4.74
C ILE A 124 -5.11 -6.10 3.36
N ARG A 125 -6.17 -5.69 2.67
CA ARG A 125 -6.37 -5.98 1.25
C ARG A 125 -6.31 -4.66 0.51
N GLN A 126 -5.36 -4.51 -0.40
CA GLN A 126 -5.25 -3.29 -1.19
C GLN A 126 -5.65 -3.56 -2.63
N TYR A 127 -6.68 -2.84 -3.06
CA TYR A 127 -7.23 -2.91 -4.41
C TYR A 127 -6.77 -1.71 -5.20
N PHE A 128 -6.10 -1.95 -6.32
CA PHE A 128 -5.71 -0.89 -7.25
C PHE A 128 -5.58 -1.48 -8.65
N ASP A 129 -5.61 -0.60 -9.65
CA ASP A 129 -5.57 -1.01 -11.04
C ASP A 129 -4.15 -0.95 -11.59
N MET A 130 -3.52 -2.11 -11.70
CA MET A 130 -2.15 -2.21 -12.22
C MET A 130 -2.05 -1.76 -13.68
N ALA A 131 -3.11 -1.95 -14.48
CA ALA A 131 -3.14 -1.48 -15.87
C ALA A 131 -3.07 0.05 -15.94
N THR A 132 -3.75 0.76 -15.03
CA THR A 132 -3.66 2.21 -14.92
C THR A 132 -2.22 2.64 -14.61
N MET A 133 -1.57 1.98 -13.66
CA MET A 133 -0.18 2.27 -13.32
C MET A 133 0.73 2.08 -14.54
N MET A 134 0.60 0.95 -15.23
CA MET A 134 1.42 0.65 -16.42
C MET A 134 1.23 1.70 -17.51
N THR A 135 -0.02 2.12 -17.74
CA THR A 135 -0.32 3.16 -18.72
C THR A 135 0.36 4.48 -18.35
N GLN A 136 0.28 4.88 -17.08
CA GLN A 136 0.90 6.12 -16.61
C GLN A 136 2.42 6.07 -16.71
N LEU A 137 3.03 4.91 -16.49
CA LEU A 137 4.46 4.71 -16.63
C LEU A 137 4.91 4.56 -18.10
N GLY A 138 3.95 4.47 -19.03
CA GLY A 138 4.26 4.28 -20.44
C GLY A 138 4.76 2.89 -20.75
N VAL A 139 4.41 1.89 -19.94
CA VAL A 139 4.83 0.50 -20.09
C VAL A 139 3.67 -0.31 -20.62
N ASN A 140 3.96 -1.22 -21.56
CA ASN A 140 2.94 -2.11 -22.08
C ASN A 140 2.64 -3.22 -21.07
N ALA A 141 1.43 -3.20 -20.51
CA ALA A 141 1.02 -4.12 -19.45
C ALA A 141 0.94 -5.58 -19.89
N VAL A 142 0.76 -5.84 -21.18
CA VAL A 142 0.66 -7.23 -21.69
C VAL A 142 1.97 -7.77 -22.22
N GLY A 143 3.08 -7.06 -21.99
CA GLY A 143 4.39 -7.54 -22.38
C GLY A 143 4.57 -7.73 -23.89
N ALA A 144 3.71 -7.13 -24.65
CA ALA A 144 3.76 -7.22 -26.10
C ALA A 144 4.85 -6.34 -26.67
#